data_eda59414c27c167526f267ef17abedb1
#
_entry.id   eda59414c27c167526f267ef17abedb1
#
_cell.length_a   1.000
_cell.length_b   1.000
_cell.length_c   1.000
_cell.angle_alpha   90.00
_cell.angle_beta   90.00
_cell.angle_gamma   90.00
#
_symmetry.space_group_name_H-M   'P 1'
#
loop_
_entity.id
_entity.type
_entity.pdbx_description
1 polymer ?
#
loop_
_entity_poly.entity_id
_entity_poly.type
_entity_poly.pdbx_seq_one_letter_code
_entity_poly.pdbx_strand_id
1 'polypeptide(L)'
;MIPWPDLSAGRSAALLARSAQVMTEALALRSEDVPSGLVVVRLGARTMDDVLLMRSVEQCHDRWGIWGFSVFEVPNGDYDRLARLRPIVAERRQLLVADARALVEDGFPLLPTLDSPHWTVVLAAATAAQFNRVRAHFEGPIANPSYRAPSH
;
A
#
# COMPACT_ATOMS: atom_id res chain seq x y z
N MET A 1 -8.47 -7.90 -13.06
CA MET A 1 -7.13 -7.82 -12.44
C MET A 1 -6.69 -9.21 -12.02
N ILE A 2 -5.47 -9.59 -12.39
CA ILE A 2 -4.90 -10.88 -11.98
C ILE A 2 -4.42 -10.74 -10.53
N PRO A 3 -4.85 -11.62 -9.60
CA PRO A 3 -4.37 -11.53 -8.23
C PRO A 3 -2.87 -11.81 -8.15
N TRP A 4 -2.20 -11.10 -7.24
CA TRP A 4 -0.79 -11.33 -6.97
C TRP A 4 -0.62 -12.70 -6.32
N PRO A 5 0.22 -13.60 -6.86
CA PRO A 5 0.38 -14.95 -6.31
C PRO A 5 1.15 -14.92 -4.99
N ASP A 6 0.83 -15.86 -4.11
CA ASP A 6 1.63 -16.12 -2.93
C ASP A 6 2.85 -16.96 -3.34
N LEU A 7 4.03 -16.35 -3.27
CA LEU A 7 5.28 -16.94 -3.69
C LEU A 7 6.12 -17.53 -2.56
N SER A 8 5.64 -17.43 -1.31
CA SER A 8 6.44 -17.81 -0.13
C SER A 8 6.58 -19.32 0.07
N ALA A 9 5.59 -20.10 -0.34
CA ALA A 9 5.54 -21.53 -0.06
C ALA A 9 6.60 -22.33 -0.83
N GLY A 10 7.52 -22.98 -0.11
CA GLY A 10 8.48 -23.94 -0.66
C GLY A 10 9.54 -23.36 -1.58
N ARG A 11 9.79 -22.06 -1.55
CA ARG A 11 10.75 -21.42 -2.45
C ARG A 11 11.94 -20.84 -1.69
N SER A 12 13.13 -20.85 -2.32
CA SER A 12 14.30 -20.17 -1.77
C SER A 12 14.12 -18.66 -1.79
N ALA A 13 14.78 -17.96 -0.88
CA ALA A 13 14.72 -16.49 -0.79
C ALA A 13 15.19 -15.84 -2.12
N ALA A 14 16.22 -16.37 -2.76
CA ALA A 14 16.73 -15.83 -4.03
C ALA A 14 15.70 -15.99 -5.15
N LEU A 15 15.05 -17.14 -5.24
CA LEU A 15 14.03 -17.38 -6.25
C LEU A 15 12.80 -16.52 -6.01
N LEU A 16 12.40 -16.37 -4.74
CA LEU A 16 11.28 -15.51 -4.36
C LEU A 16 11.54 -14.05 -4.75
N ALA A 17 12.71 -13.51 -4.44
CA ALA A 17 13.07 -12.15 -4.78
C ALA A 17 13.10 -11.92 -6.30
N ARG A 18 13.62 -12.88 -7.06
CA ARG A 18 13.67 -12.80 -8.52
C ARG A 18 12.26 -12.81 -9.13
N SER A 19 11.40 -13.70 -8.64
CA SER A 19 10.01 -13.78 -9.11
C SER A 19 9.26 -12.49 -8.79
N ALA A 20 9.46 -11.92 -7.59
CA ALA A 20 8.86 -10.67 -7.20
C ALA A 20 9.32 -9.50 -8.07
N GLN A 21 10.61 -9.43 -8.43
CA GLN A 21 11.14 -8.40 -9.32
C GLN A 21 10.49 -8.47 -10.71
N VAL A 22 10.42 -9.67 -11.29
CA VAL A 22 9.81 -9.87 -12.61
C VAL A 22 8.33 -9.44 -12.59
N MET A 23 7.59 -9.82 -11.57
CA MET A 23 6.18 -9.45 -11.45
C MET A 23 5.99 -7.96 -11.18
N THR A 24 6.87 -7.35 -10.40
CA THR A 24 6.85 -5.90 -10.17
C THR A 24 7.03 -5.15 -11.48
N GLU A 25 8.01 -5.52 -12.29
CA GLU A 25 8.26 -4.90 -13.60
C GLU A 25 7.07 -5.07 -14.55
N ALA A 26 6.39 -6.22 -14.50
CA ALA A 26 5.28 -6.53 -15.38
C ALA A 26 3.96 -5.86 -14.98
N LEU A 27 3.69 -5.73 -13.68
CA LEU A 27 2.37 -5.35 -13.15
C LEU A 27 2.32 -3.96 -12.50
N ALA A 28 3.45 -3.36 -12.17
CA ALA A 28 3.47 -2.04 -11.55
C ALA A 28 2.89 -0.98 -12.49
N LEU A 29 2.08 -0.07 -11.93
CA LEU A 29 1.56 1.05 -12.69
C LEU A 29 2.68 2.01 -13.10
N ARG A 30 2.62 2.49 -14.33
CA ARG A 30 3.45 3.60 -14.79
C ARG A 30 2.84 4.92 -14.32
N SER A 31 3.67 5.94 -14.13
CA SER A 31 3.18 7.24 -13.67
C SER A 31 2.11 7.84 -14.59
N GLU A 32 2.26 7.67 -15.90
CA GLU A 32 1.28 8.14 -16.89
C GLU A 32 -0.07 7.44 -16.81
N ASP A 33 -0.12 6.23 -16.22
CA ASP A 33 -1.36 5.46 -16.05
C ASP A 33 -2.07 5.77 -14.73
N VAL A 34 -1.44 6.55 -13.84
CA VAL A 34 -2.03 6.95 -12.57
C VAL A 34 -2.74 8.28 -12.74
N PRO A 35 -4.06 8.36 -12.54
CA PRO A 35 -4.78 9.63 -12.64
C PRO A 35 -4.22 10.69 -11.68
N SER A 36 -4.15 11.93 -12.17
CA SER A 36 -3.80 13.06 -11.32
C SER A 36 -4.85 13.21 -10.22
N GLY A 37 -4.41 13.38 -8.97
CA GLY A 37 -5.30 13.54 -7.83
C GLY A 37 -5.85 12.23 -7.26
N LEU A 38 -5.42 11.07 -7.77
CA LEU A 38 -5.77 9.79 -7.16
C LEU A 38 -5.14 9.68 -5.78
N VAL A 39 -5.97 9.45 -4.77
CA VAL A 39 -5.56 9.34 -3.37
C VAL A 39 -5.53 7.89 -2.95
N VAL A 40 -4.48 7.52 -2.20
CA VAL A 40 -4.41 6.25 -1.48
C VAL A 40 -4.33 6.51 0.01
N VAL A 41 -4.89 5.59 0.79
CA VAL A 41 -4.92 5.70 2.26
C VAL A 41 -4.23 4.52 2.91
N ARG A 42 -3.52 4.81 4.00
CA ARG A 42 -2.92 3.83 4.88
C ARG A 42 -3.77 3.71 6.14
N LEU A 43 -4.14 2.49 6.51
CA LEU A 43 -4.94 2.22 7.70
C LEU A 43 -4.05 2.01 8.92
N GLY A 44 -4.61 2.25 10.08
CA GLY A 44 -4.19 1.69 11.35
C GLY A 44 -3.29 2.55 12.20
N ALA A 45 -2.20 3.06 11.74
CA ALA A 45 -1.24 3.75 12.59
C ALA A 45 -1.45 5.27 12.59
N ARG A 46 -1.26 5.91 13.74
CA ARG A 46 -1.22 7.37 13.83
C ARG A 46 -0.01 7.95 13.12
N THR A 47 1.06 7.16 13.09
CA THR A 47 2.32 7.53 12.44
C THR A 47 2.84 6.33 11.69
N MET A 48 3.65 6.59 10.67
CA MET A 48 4.37 5.56 9.95
C MET A 48 5.80 5.48 10.50
N ASP A 49 5.93 5.16 11.80
CA ASP A 49 7.25 5.06 12.40
C ASP A 49 8.03 3.85 11.86
N ASP A 50 9.35 3.85 12.07
CA ASP A 50 10.22 2.83 11.50
C ASP A 50 9.89 1.41 11.98
N VAL A 51 9.44 1.25 13.23
CA VAL A 51 9.08 -0.06 13.79
C VAL A 51 7.84 -0.62 13.07
N LEU A 52 6.81 0.21 12.89
CA LEU A 52 5.58 -0.20 12.21
C LEU A 52 5.82 -0.47 10.72
N LEU A 53 6.58 0.38 10.06
CA LEU A 53 6.96 0.17 8.66
C LEU A 53 7.77 -1.10 8.48
N MET A 54 8.78 -1.33 9.33
CA MET A 54 9.60 -2.54 9.26
C MET A 54 8.74 -3.80 9.41
N ARG A 55 7.83 -3.82 10.37
CA ARG A 55 6.92 -4.94 10.57
C ARG A 55 6.07 -5.21 9.34
N SER A 56 5.51 -4.16 8.75
CA SER A 56 4.66 -4.28 7.56
C SER A 56 5.43 -4.77 6.35
N VAL A 57 6.62 -4.21 6.09
CA VAL A 57 7.41 -4.60 4.92
C VAL A 57 8.01 -5.99 5.06
N GLU A 58 8.36 -6.41 6.27
CA GLU A 58 8.81 -7.78 6.52
C GLU A 58 7.71 -8.79 6.27
N GLN A 59 6.49 -8.54 6.72
CA GLN A 59 5.33 -9.40 6.45
C GLN A 59 5.07 -9.51 4.95
N CYS A 60 5.14 -8.41 4.23
CA CYS A 60 4.96 -8.39 2.79
C CYS A 60 6.08 -9.17 2.09
N HIS A 61 7.33 -8.99 2.52
CA HIS A 61 8.47 -9.71 1.97
C HIS A 61 8.39 -11.20 2.23
N ASP A 62 7.97 -11.62 3.42
CA ASP A 62 7.80 -13.04 3.75
C ASP A 62 6.74 -13.70 2.87
N ARG A 63 5.69 -12.95 2.53
CA ARG A 63 4.58 -13.48 1.73
C ARG A 63 4.85 -13.46 0.23
N TRP A 64 5.40 -12.36 -0.29
CA TRP A 64 5.50 -12.11 -1.73
C TRP A 64 6.91 -11.81 -2.24
N GLY A 65 7.89 -11.71 -1.36
CA GLY A 65 9.27 -11.37 -1.74
C GLY A 65 9.49 -9.91 -2.10
N ILE A 66 8.56 -9.03 -1.74
CA ILE A 66 8.67 -7.59 -1.98
C ILE A 66 8.64 -6.82 -0.67
N TRP A 67 9.49 -5.78 -0.58
CA TRP A 67 9.47 -4.85 0.53
C TRP A 67 8.38 -3.81 0.27
N GLY A 68 7.21 -3.99 0.90
CA GLY A 68 6.09 -3.10 0.65
C GLY A 68 5.08 -3.07 1.77
N PHE A 69 4.07 -2.23 1.62
CA PHE A 69 2.97 -2.14 2.58
C PHE A 69 1.66 -1.83 1.87
N SER A 70 0.56 -2.20 2.53
CA SER A 70 -0.79 -2.08 1.97
C SER A 70 -1.30 -0.65 2.02
N VAL A 71 -1.95 -0.23 0.94
CA VAL A 71 -2.76 0.98 0.88
C VAL A 71 -4.06 0.68 0.14
N PHE A 72 -5.04 1.56 0.27
CA PHE A 72 -6.32 1.45 -0.44
C PHE A 72 -6.56 2.71 -1.25
N GLU A 73 -6.97 2.52 -2.50
CA GLU A 73 -7.38 3.60 -3.39
C GLU A 73 -8.73 4.17 -2.94
N VAL A 74 -8.85 5.49 -2.91
CA VAL A 74 -10.13 6.17 -2.67
C VAL A 74 -10.75 6.46 -4.03
N PRO A 75 -11.79 5.69 -4.45
CA PRO A 75 -12.35 5.85 -5.80
C PRO A 75 -13.02 7.20 -5.97
N ASN A 76 -12.50 8.04 -6.87
CA ASN A 76 -13.04 9.37 -7.18
C ASN A 76 -13.20 10.28 -5.94
N GLY A 77 -12.36 10.12 -4.92
CA GLY A 77 -12.48 10.86 -3.68
C GLY A 77 -13.64 10.42 -2.78
N ASP A 78 -14.30 9.32 -3.10
CA ASP A 78 -15.47 8.82 -2.38
C ASP A 78 -15.05 7.83 -1.29
N TYR A 79 -14.85 8.34 -0.07
CA TYR A 79 -14.49 7.53 1.10
C TYR A 79 -15.60 6.55 1.50
N ASP A 80 -16.86 6.92 1.31
CA ASP A 80 -17.97 6.03 1.63
C ASP A 80 -17.98 4.81 0.71
N ARG A 81 -17.65 5.00 -0.55
CA ARG A 81 -17.53 3.89 -1.49
C ARG A 81 -16.38 2.97 -1.09
N LEU A 82 -15.24 3.52 -0.69
CA LEU A 82 -14.13 2.72 -0.19
C LEU A 82 -14.54 1.90 1.03
N ALA A 83 -15.23 2.51 1.98
CA ALA A 83 -15.71 1.82 3.18
C ALA A 83 -16.70 0.70 2.86
N ARG A 84 -17.52 0.86 1.81
CA ARG A 84 -18.42 -0.22 1.35
C ARG A 84 -17.65 -1.37 0.71
N LEU A 85 -16.60 -1.06 -0.05
CA LEU A 85 -15.75 -2.07 -0.70
C LEU A 85 -14.85 -2.81 0.31
N ARG A 86 -14.42 -2.11 1.34
CA ARG A 86 -13.55 -2.63 2.40
C ARG A 86 -14.07 -2.13 3.76
N PRO A 87 -14.95 -2.90 4.42
CA PRO A 87 -15.57 -2.47 5.68
C PRO A 87 -14.60 -2.14 6.80
N ILE A 88 -13.40 -2.73 6.79
CA ILE A 88 -12.36 -2.40 7.78
C ILE A 88 -11.99 -0.93 7.76
N VAL A 89 -12.13 -0.26 6.63
CA VAL A 89 -11.85 1.18 6.51
C VAL A 89 -12.79 1.98 7.41
N ALA A 90 -14.06 1.60 7.50
CA ALA A 90 -15.04 2.28 8.35
C ALA A 90 -14.75 2.16 9.84
N GLU A 91 -13.94 1.18 10.24
CA GLU A 91 -13.57 0.93 11.63
C GLU A 91 -12.41 1.82 12.11
N ARG A 92 -11.77 2.54 11.21
CA ARG A 92 -10.60 3.37 11.52
C ARG A 92 -11.01 4.83 11.68
N ARG A 93 -10.68 5.41 12.83
CA ARG A 93 -11.00 6.82 13.11
C ARG A 93 -10.17 7.78 12.27
N GLN A 94 -8.96 7.37 11.95
CA GLN A 94 -7.97 8.21 11.27
C GLN A 94 -7.32 7.46 10.13
N LEU A 95 -6.93 8.21 9.10
CA LEU A 95 -6.26 7.70 7.92
C LEU A 95 -5.02 8.56 7.63
N LEU A 96 -3.99 7.92 7.10
CA LEU A 96 -2.88 8.62 6.46
C LEU A 96 -3.13 8.62 4.96
N VAL A 97 -2.92 9.73 4.29
CA VAL A 97 -3.26 9.90 2.87
C VAL A 97 -2.04 10.29 2.06
N ALA A 98 -1.97 9.79 0.84
CA ALA A 98 -0.91 10.14 -0.09
C ALA A 98 -1.46 10.28 -1.51
N ASP A 99 -0.77 11.08 -2.32
CA ASP A 99 -1.02 11.17 -3.76
C ASP A 99 -0.36 9.96 -4.45
N ALA A 100 -1.17 9.15 -5.12
CA ALA A 100 -0.70 7.92 -5.76
C ALA A 100 0.32 8.19 -6.86
N ARG A 101 0.08 9.21 -7.69
CA ARG A 101 0.99 9.55 -8.79
C ARG A 101 2.33 10.05 -8.27
N ALA A 102 2.33 10.87 -7.23
CA ALA A 102 3.56 11.35 -6.61
C ALA A 102 4.42 10.20 -6.06
N LEU A 103 3.79 9.19 -5.47
CA LEU A 103 4.50 7.98 -5.02
C LEU A 103 5.20 7.28 -6.18
N VAL A 104 4.48 7.01 -7.27
CA VAL A 104 5.04 6.32 -8.45
C VAL A 104 6.15 7.15 -9.10
N GLU A 105 5.98 8.46 -9.23
CA GLU A 105 6.98 9.36 -9.79
C GLU A 105 8.25 9.44 -8.94
N ASP A 106 8.14 9.26 -7.63
CA ASP A 106 9.29 9.24 -6.71
C ASP A 106 9.95 7.86 -6.59
N GLY A 107 9.56 6.91 -7.42
CA GLY A 107 10.18 5.59 -7.46
C GLY A 107 9.59 4.57 -6.50
N PHE A 108 8.36 4.78 -6.02
CA PHE A 108 7.62 3.82 -5.21
C PHE A 108 6.49 3.21 -6.05
N PRO A 109 6.73 2.08 -6.72
CA PRO A 109 5.71 1.47 -7.56
C PRO A 109 4.46 1.07 -6.78
N LEU A 110 3.31 1.12 -7.44
CA LEU A 110 2.05 0.58 -6.91
C LEU A 110 1.75 -0.73 -7.64
N LEU A 111 1.64 -1.81 -6.88
CA LEU A 111 1.28 -3.13 -7.41
C LEU A 111 -0.16 -3.47 -7.10
N PRO A 112 -0.91 -4.02 -8.08
CA PRO A 112 -2.28 -4.49 -7.87
C PRO A 112 -2.26 -5.83 -7.14
N THR A 113 -2.10 -5.79 -5.83
CA THR A 113 -2.13 -6.98 -4.97
C THR A 113 -3.51 -7.15 -4.37
N LEU A 114 -3.94 -8.41 -4.18
CA LEU A 114 -5.29 -8.72 -3.77
C LEU A 114 -6.32 -8.09 -4.72
N ASP A 115 -7.55 -7.93 -4.29
CA ASP A 115 -8.58 -7.32 -5.13
C ASP A 115 -8.60 -5.80 -4.99
N SER A 116 -8.99 -5.11 -6.09
CA SER A 116 -9.28 -3.68 -6.04
C SER A 116 -10.22 -3.37 -4.84
N PRO A 117 -10.03 -2.31 -4.10
CA PRO A 117 -9.13 -1.17 -4.30
C PRO A 117 -7.77 -1.28 -3.60
N HIS A 118 -7.31 -2.48 -3.31
CA HIS A 118 -6.06 -2.70 -2.60
C HIS A 118 -4.84 -2.58 -3.54
N TRP A 119 -3.80 -1.90 -3.04
CA TRP A 119 -2.50 -1.78 -3.70
C TRP A 119 -1.39 -2.03 -2.69
N THR A 120 -0.23 -2.47 -3.17
CA THR A 120 0.99 -2.50 -2.37
C THR A 120 1.94 -1.42 -2.88
N VAL A 121 2.38 -0.56 -1.97
CA VAL A 121 3.46 0.40 -2.23
C VAL A 121 4.78 -0.35 -2.09
N VAL A 122 5.60 -0.34 -3.13
CA VAL A 122 6.86 -1.10 -3.16
C VAL A 122 8.05 -0.20 -2.87
N LEU A 123 8.93 -0.66 -1.96
CA LEU A 123 10.20 -0.02 -1.65
C LEU A 123 11.33 -0.84 -2.26
N ALA A 124 12.41 -0.16 -2.64
CA ALA A 124 13.60 -0.83 -3.16
C ALA A 124 14.31 -1.68 -2.10
N ALA A 125 14.22 -1.26 -0.83
CA ALA A 125 14.82 -1.95 0.30
C ALA A 125 14.15 -1.54 1.61
N ALA A 126 14.27 -2.37 2.65
CA ALA A 126 13.79 -2.08 4.00
C ALA A 126 14.83 -1.29 4.77
N THR A 127 15.05 -0.05 4.41
CA THR A 127 16.05 0.84 5.01
C THR A 127 15.43 2.12 5.55
N ALA A 128 16.10 2.73 6.52
CA ALA A 128 15.67 4.01 7.07
C ALA A 128 15.55 5.10 5.99
N ALA A 129 16.47 5.12 5.03
CA ALA A 129 16.42 6.07 3.91
C ALA A 129 15.14 5.90 3.08
N GLN A 130 14.78 4.67 2.73
CA GLN A 130 13.54 4.38 2.00
C GLN A 130 12.30 4.73 2.83
N PHE A 131 12.31 4.41 4.12
CA PHE A 131 11.20 4.73 5.02
C PHE A 131 10.98 6.24 5.14
N ASN A 132 12.04 7.01 5.27
CA ASN A 132 11.95 8.47 5.36
C ASN A 132 11.39 9.08 4.07
N ARG A 133 11.80 8.58 2.90
CA ARG A 133 11.30 9.06 1.62
C ARG A 133 9.82 8.74 1.41
N VAL A 134 9.42 7.50 1.64
CA VAL A 134 8.02 7.09 1.42
C VAL A 134 7.10 7.76 2.43
N ARG A 135 7.52 7.87 3.68
CA ARG A 135 6.75 8.52 4.75
C ARG A 135 6.43 9.97 4.43
N ALA A 136 7.35 10.68 3.77
CA ALA A 136 7.17 12.08 3.39
C ALA A 136 5.99 12.30 2.42
N HIS A 137 5.53 11.28 1.72
CA HIS A 137 4.36 11.35 0.85
C HIS A 137 3.03 11.26 1.61
N PHE A 138 3.05 10.77 2.84
CA PHE A 138 1.83 10.55 3.61
C PHE A 138 1.56 11.72 4.54
N GLU A 139 0.36 12.27 4.44
CA GLU A 139 -0.12 13.37 5.25
C GLU A 139 -1.12 12.89 6.29
N GLY A 140 -1.22 13.61 7.37
CA GLY A 140 -2.19 13.33 8.43
C GLY A 140 -1.53 12.97 9.76
N PRO A 141 -2.24 12.21 10.60
CA PRO A 141 -3.52 11.54 10.29
C PRO A 141 -4.66 12.54 10.08
N ILE A 142 -5.55 12.19 9.15
CA ILE A 142 -6.79 12.93 8.95
C ILE A 142 -7.95 12.17 9.59
N ALA A 143 -9.02 12.88 9.96
CA ALA A 143 -10.26 12.24 10.38
C ALA A 143 -10.84 11.45 9.20
N ASN A 144 -11.22 10.18 9.44
CA ASN A 144 -11.85 9.38 8.40
C ASN A 144 -13.31 9.83 8.20
N PRO A 145 -13.66 10.38 7.02
CA PRO A 145 -15.04 10.84 6.77
C PRO A 145 -16.08 9.71 6.85
N SER A 146 -15.66 8.48 6.67
CA SER A 146 -16.56 7.31 6.65
C SER A 146 -16.48 6.47 7.92
N TYR A 147 -15.88 7.00 8.98
CA TYR A 147 -15.81 6.29 10.26
C TYR A 147 -17.22 6.01 10.80
N ARG A 148 -17.41 4.76 11.23
CA ARG A 148 -18.62 4.32 11.92
C ARG A 148 -18.22 3.70 13.24
N ALA A 149 -18.75 4.24 14.33
CA ALA A 149 -18.53 3.66 15.65
C ALA A 149 -19.05 2.21 15.67
N PRO A 150 -18.34 1.28 16.37
CA PRO A 150 -18.83 -0.07 16.49
C PRO A 150 -20.22 -0.10 17.14
N SER A 151 -21.10 -0.93 16.58
CA SER A 151 -22.40 -1.19 17.21
C SER A 151 -22.21 -2.07 18.44
N HIS A 152 -22.83 -1.71 19.55
CA HIS A 152 -22.82 -2.49 20.78
C HIS A 152 -24.08 -3.34 20.90
#